data_66f7d603328dcdb7ed931b741dfb3151
#
_entry.id   66f7d603328dcdb7ed931b741dfb3151
#
_cell.length_a   1.000
_cell.length_b   1.000
_cell.length_c   1.000
_cell.angle_alpha   90.00
_cell.angle_beta   90.00
_cell.angle_gamma   90.00
#
_symmetry.space_group_name_H-M   'P 1'
#
loop_
_entity.id
_entity.type
_entity.pdbx_description
1 polymer ?
#
loop_
_entity_poly.entity_id
_entity_poly.type
_entity_poly.pdbx_seq_one_letter_code
_entity_poly.pdbx_strand_id
1 'polypeptide(L)'
;EIFKVDASTVFGYSSAVVLTGSMSGTIEPDDLIITHKQSDYMVGDVVMYQTDGTPVTHRIVSESDKGYRTKGDANNTDDGTDIPKEAVVGKVVLVIPKIGAAIRLARTPIGMLSLFAAIILITELPNLIGYIRCKGKKHEN
;
A
#
# COMPACT_ATOMS: atom_id res chain seq x y z
N GLU A 1 -10.88 10.60 8.47
CA GLU A 1 -10.37 9.48 9.32
C GLU A 1 -9.18 8.89 8.60
N ILE A 2 -7.98 9.23 9.09
CA ILE A 2 -6.71 8.84 8.52
C ILE A 2 -6.51 7.36 8.88
N PHE A 3 -6.42 6.49 7.88
CA PHE A 3 -5.99 5.12 8.08
C PHE A 3 -4.53 5.15 8.57
N LYS A 4 -4.37 5.13 9.89
CA LYS A 4 -3.09 4.89 10.53
C LYS A 4 -2.72 3.43 10.26
N VAL A 5 -2.02 3.18 9.15
CA VAL A 5 -1.25 1.95 9.06
C VAL A 5 -0.15 2.14 10.09
N ASP A 6 -0.22 1.37 11.17
CA ASP A 6 0.90 1.29 12.11
C ASP A 6 2.15 0.97 11.28
N ALA A 7 3.07 1.92 11.24
CA ALA A 7 4.40 1.69 10.71
C ALA A 7 5.17 0.79 11.68
N SER A 8 4.62 -0.38 11.97
CA SER A 8 5.32 -1.42 12.68
C SER A 8 6.43 -1.91 11.74
N THR A 9 7.63 -1.45 12.02
CA THR A 9 8.83 -1.85 11.30
C THR A 9 9.10 -3.31 11.63
N VAL A 10 8.79 -4.20 10.70
CA VAL A 10 9.17 -5.61 10.80
C VAL A 10 10.43 -5.80 9.95
N PHE A 11 11.55 -6.12 10.57
CA PHE A 11 12.85 -6.28 9.91
C PHE A 11 13.29 -5.06 9.08
N GLY A 12 12.97 -3.83 9.52
CA GLY A 12 13.32 -2.60 8.80
C GLY A 12 12.37 -2.25 7.65
N TYR A 13 11.32 -3.03 7.41
CA TYR A 13 10.29 -2.74 6.41
C TYR A 13 9.05 -2.11 7.05
N SER A 14 8.48 -1.13 6.38
CA SER A 14 7.19 -0.53 6.73
C SER A 14 6.30 -0.48 5.50
N SER A 15 4.99 -0.41 5.70
CA SER A 15 4.03 -0.31 4.61
C SER A 15 3.02 0.80 4.87
N ALA A 16 2.54 1.45 3.81
CA ALA A 16 1.50 2.45 3.89
C ALA A 16 0.64 2.45 2.62
N VAL A 17 -0.63 2.83 2.76
CA VAL A 17 -1.50 3.11 1.61
C VAL A 17 -1.46 4.61 1.35
N VAL A 18 -1.18 4.97 0.11
CA VAL A 18 -1.12 6.36 -0.34
C VAL A 18 -2.52 6.94 -0.42
N LEU A 19 -2.74 8.09 0.22
CA LEU A 19 -4.07 8.71 0.32
C LEU A 19 -4.21 9.95 -0.57
N THR A 20 -3.12 10.59 -0.95
CA THR A 20 -3.14 11.87 -1.69
C THR A 20 -2.40 11.75 -3.01
N GLY A 21 -2.71 12.65 -3.94
CA GLY A 21 -2.09 12.67 -5.26
C GLY A 21 -0.79 13.49 -5.34
N SER A 22 -0.12 13.82 -4.23
CA SER A 22 1.12 14.60 -4.25
C SER A 22 2.27 13.93 -5.00
N MET A 23 2.19 12.61 -5.16
CA MET A 23 3.17 11.80 -5.91
C MET A 23 2.62 11.28 -7.24
N SER A 24 1.46 11.79 -7.70
CA SER A 24 0.84 11.35 -8.96
C SER A 24 1.80 11.43 -10.15
N GLY A 25 1.73 10.43 -11.00
CA GLY A 25 2.69 10.19 -12.08
C GLY A 25 3.78 9.19 -11.72
N THR A 26 4.06 8.99 -10.41
CA THR A 26 5.00 7.98 -9.91
C THR A 26 4.30 7.01 -8.96
N ILE A 27 3.50 7.53 -8.04
CA ILE A 27 2.70 6.75 -7.06
C ILE A 27 1.32 7.40 -6.99
N GLU A 28 0.29 6.59 -7.18
CA GLU A 28 -1.09 7.08 -7.22
C GLU A 28 -1.82 6.85 -5.88
N PRO A 29 -2.89 7.61 -5.61
CA PRO A 29 -3.78 7.31 -4.51
C PRO A 29 -4.28 5.85 -4.58
N ASP A 30 -4.37 5.20 -3.41
CA ASP A 30 -4.70 3.78 -3.25
C ASP A 30 -3.60 2.78 -3.58
N ASP A 31 -2.43 3.24 -3.97
CA ASP A 31 -1.28 2.36 -4.05
C ASP A 31 -0.82 1.96 -2.64
N LEU A 32 -0.38 0.72 -2.50
CA LEU A 32 0.33 0.27 -1.31
C LEU A 32 1.83 0.40 -1.57
N ILE A 33 2.51 1.18 -0.74
CA ILE A 33 3.96 1.29 -0.77
C ILE A 33 4.59 0.42 0.33
N ILE A 34 5.72 -0.17 0.00
CA ILE A 34 6.60 -0.82 0.97
C ILE A 34 7.89 -0.01 1.02
N THR A 35 8.28 0.36 2.22
CA THR A 35 9.52 1.10 2.47
C THR A 35 10.52 0.25 3.24
N HIS A 36 11.79 0.50 3.02
CA HIS A 36 12.88 -0.14 3.75
C HIS A 36 13.78 0.91 4.36
N LYS A 37 14.05 0.77 5.66
CA LYS A 37 14.94 1.66 6.39
C LYS A 37 16.39 1.43 5.96
N GLN A 38 17.07 2.52 5.63
CA GLN A 38 18.48 2.51 5.23
C GLN A 38 19.28 3.42 6.17
N SER A 39 20.60 3.28 6.15
CA SER A 39 21.51 4.14 6.92
C SER A 39 21.63 5.54 6.33
N ASP A 40 21.43 5.68 5.03
CA ASP A 40 21.51 6.95 4.32
C ASP A 40 20.64 6.95 3.05
N TYR A 41 20.27 8.13 2.57
CA TYR A 41 19.40 8.31 1.41
C TYR A 41 20.00 9.35 0.47
N MET A 42 19.70 9.25 -0.83
CA MET A 42 20.25 10.12 -1.86
C MET A 42 19.17 11.00 -2.48
N VAL A 43 19.60 12.13 -3.06
CA VAL A 43 18.74 12.97 -3.92
C VAL A 43 18.18 12.11 -5.05
N GLY A 44 16.87 12.19 -5.24
CA GLY A 44 16.11 11.36 -6.18
C GLY A 44 15.36 10.18 -5.51
N ASP A 45 15.75 9.78 -4.30
CA ASP A 45 15.03 8.72 -3.59
C ASP A 45 13.64 9.19 -3.17
N VAL A 46 12.66 8.31 -3.31
CA VAL A 46 11.33 8.51 -2.73
C VAL A 46 11.34 7.91 -1.34
N VAL A 47 11.07 8.75 -0.34
CA VAL A 47 11.12 8.36 1.07
C VAL A 47 9.79 8.61 1.76
N MET A 48 9.46 7.75 2.71
CA MET A 48 8.40 7.98 3.68
C MET A 48 9.03 8.53 4.96
N TYR A 49 8.49 9.62 5.47
CA TYR A 49 8.92 10.25 6.72
C TYR A 49 7.71 10.67 7.55
N GLN A 50 7.93 10.98 8.82
CA GLN A 50 6.89 11.46 9.71
C GLN A 50 7.06 12.95 9.99
N THR A 51 5.94 13.69 9.84
CA THR A 51 5.84 15.08 10.28
C THR A 51 4.54 15.25 11.05
N ASP A 52 4.61 15.80 12.26
CA ASP A 52 3.47 15.98 13.18
C ASP A 52 2.63 14.73 13.38
N GLY A 53 3.28 13.56 13.43
CA GLY A 53 2.62 12.26 13.59
C GLY A 53 1.91 11.75 12.34
N THR A 54 2.04 12.45 11.21
CA THR A 54 1.45 12.06 9.92
C THR A 54 2.54 11.53 9.01
N PRO A 55 2.38 10.34 8.40
CA PRO A 55 3.30 9.83 7.40
C PRO A 55 3.11 10.58 6.08
N VAL A 56 4.21 11.05 5.52
CA VAL A 56 4.29 11.73 4.22
C VAL A 56 5.25 10.95 3.33
N THR A 57 4.96 10.87 2.04
CA THR A 57 5.81 10.20 1.05
C THR A 57 6.14 11.18 -0.06
N HIS A 58 7.39 11.61 -0.14
CA HIS A 58 7.87 12.56 -1.14
C HIS A 58 9.27 12.19 -1.62
N ARG A 59 9.74 12.86 -2.67
CA ARG A 59 11.07 12.67 -3.24
C ARG A 59 12.07 13.64 -2.63
N ILE A 60 13.26 13.15 -2.32
CA ILE A 60 14.39 14.00 -1.89
C ILE A 60 14.87 14.79 -3.11
N VAL A 61 14.84 16.11 -3.01
CA VAL A 61 15.30 17.03 -4.08
C VAL A 61 16.62 17.72 -3.75
N SER A 62 16.97 17.82 -2.47
CA SER A 62 18.30 18.26 -2.04
C SER A 62 18.62 17.77 -0.64
N GLU A 63 19.90 17.78 -0.28
CA GLU A 63 20.41 17.46 1.06
C GLU A 63 21.13 18.70 1.61
N SER A 64 21.00 18.93 2.92
CA SER A 64 21.66 20.00 3.66
C SER A 64 22.19 19.46 4.99
N ASP A 65 22.94 20.29 5.72
CA ASP A 65 23.38 19.96 7.09
C ASP A 65 22.22 19.73 8.07
N LYS A 66 21.00 20.20 7.73
CA LYS A 66 19.78 20.03 8.54
C LYS A 66 18.97 18.79 8.19
N GLY A 67 19.31 18.09 7.09
CA GLY A 67 18.61 16.92 6.62
C GLY A 67 18.25 16.99 5.15
N TYR A 68 17.08 16.47 4.79
CA TYR A 68 16.63 16.36 3.40
C TYR A 68 15.52 17.35 3.09
N ARG A 69 15.63 18.05 1.95
CA ARG A 69 14.53 18.79 1.35
C ARG A 69 13.75 17.84 0.46
N THR A 70 12.44 17.80 0.64
CA THR A 70 11.55 16.91 -0.10
C THR A 70 10.54 17.67 -0.93
N LYS A 71 9.98 16.97 -1.94
CA LYS A 71 8.95 17.49 -2.82
C LYS A 71 8.07 16.35 -3.33
N GLY A 72 6.76 16.54 -3.34
CA GLY A 72 5.85 15.67 -4.07
C GLY A 72 6.03 15.83 -5.58
N ASP A 73 6.06 14.72 -6.31
CA ASP A 73 6.31 14.74 -7.77
C ASP A 73 5.26 15.56 -8.54
N ALA A 74 4.02 15.60 -8.06
CA ALA A 74 2.93 16.40 -8.62
C ALA A 74 2.85 17.83 -8.04
N ASN A 75 3.65 18.18 -7.04
CA ASN A 75 3.62 19.51 -6.43
C ASN A 75 4.43 20.51 -7.25
N ASN A 76 4.02 21.78 -7.27
CA ASN A 76 4.76 22.84 -7.97
C ASN A 76 6.00 23.30 -7.17
N THR A 77 5.94 23.24 -5.83
CA THR A 77 7.00 23.69 -4.90
C THR A 77 7.47 22.56 -4.02
N ASP A 78 8.67 22.68 -3.46
CA ASP A 78 9.14 21.78 -2.40
C ASP A 78 8.38 22.02 -1.07
N ASP A 79 8.65 21.19 -0.07
CA ASP A 79 7.92 21.22 1.19
C ASP A 79 8.33 22.36 2.13
N GLY A 80 9.23 23.25 1.69
CA GLY A 80 9.63 24.48 2.38
C GLY A 80 10.47 24.27 3.66
N THR A 81 10.48 23.05 4.20
CA THR A 81 11.20 22.71 5.45
C THR A 81 12.04 21.47 5.23
N ASP A 82 13.27 21.45 5.75
CA ASP A 82 14.12 20.26 5.71
C ASP A 82 13.66 19.27 6.78
N ILE A 83 13.54 18.00 6.40
CA ILE A 83 13.23 16.93 7.34
C ILE A 83 14.51 16.35 7.94
N PRO A 84 14.60 16.16 9.26
CA PRO A 84 15.74 15.50 9.88
C PRO A 84 15.91 14.07 9.35
N LYS A 85 17.17 13.61 9.23
CA LYS A 85 17.46 12.24 8.77
C LYS A 85 16.74 11.17 9.60
N GLU A 86 16.58 11.42 10.89
CA GLU A 86 15.93 10.53 11.85
C GLU A 86 14.42 10.42 11.65
N ALA A 87 13.78 11.44 11.03
CA ALA A 87 12.36 11.42 10.74
C ALA A 87 12.02 10.49 9.56
N VAL A 88 13.02 10.08 8.78
CA VAL A 88 12.82 9.18 7.65
C VAL A 88 12.56 7.76 8.15
N VAL A 89 11.39 7.24 7.82
CA VAL A 89 10.97 5.86 8.12
C VAL A 89 11.65 4.87 7.18
N GLY A 90 11.75 5.21 5.89
CA GLY A 90 12.43 4.38 4.90
C GLY A 90 12.23 4.85 3.46
N LYS A 91 13.06 4.31 2.56
CA LYS A 91 12.97 4.48 1.11
C LYS A 91 11.89 3.56 0.54
N VAL A 92 11.07 4.05 -0.38
CA VAL A 92 10.12 3.24 -1.12
C VAL A 92 10.88 2.27 -2.02
N VAL A 93 10.66 0.97 -1.80
CA VAL A 93 11.31 -0.12 -2.53
C VAL A 93 10.33 -0.89 -3.40
N LEU A 94 9.03 -0.83 -3.10
CA LEU A 94 8.00 -1.49 -3.88
C LEU A 94 6.71 -0.66 -3.84
N VAL A 95 6.04 -0.56 -4.99
CA VAL A 95 4.71 0.03 -5.13
C VAL A 95 3.79 -1.04 -5.71
N ILE A 96 2.68 -1.30 -5.02
CA ILE A 96 1.66 -2.24 -5.48
C ILE A 96 0.40 -1.42 -5.81
N PRO A 97 0.06 -1.28 -7.10
CA PRO A 97 -1.00 -0.38 -7.51
C PRO A 97 -2.39 -0.85 -7.03
N LYS A 98 -3.21 0.11 -6.61
CA LYS A 98 -4.64 -0.02 -6.27
C LYS A 98 -5.02 -1.05 -5.21
N ILE A 99 -4.06 -1.57 -4.47
CA ILE A 99 -4.31 -2.51 -3.36
C ILE A 99 -5.13 -1.84 -2.24
N GLY A 100 -4.94 -0.55 -2.00
CA GLY A 100 -5.71 0.20 -1.02
C GLY A 100 -7.21 0.21 -1.31
N ALA A 101 -7.60 0.33 -2.56
CA ALA A 101 -8.99 0.24 -2.98
C ALA A 101 -9.59 -1.15 -2.70
N ALA A 102 -8.85 -2.22 -2.98
CA ALA A 102 -9.27 -3.60 -2.70
C ALA A 102 -9.40 -3.84 -1.17
N ILE A 103 -8.46 -3.34 -0.38
CA ILE A 103 -8.51 -3.43 1.10
C ILE A 103 -9.73 -2.66 1.64
N ARG A 104 -10.02 -1.46 1.13
CA ARG A 104 -11.20 -0.71 1.55
C ARG A 104 -12.48 -1.45 1.19
N LEU A 105 -12.60 -1.96 -0.02
CA LEU A 105 -13.76 -2.74 -0.46
C LEU A 105 -13.98 -3.97 0.43
N ALA A 106 -12.92 -4.73 0.71
CA ALA A 106 -12.97 -5.92 1.56
C ALA A 106 -13.43 -5.62 2.99
N ARG A 107 -13.20 -4.39 3.49
CA ARG A 107 -13.63 -3.97 4.85
C ARG A 107 -15.08 -3.47 4.91
N THR A 108 -15.76 -3.31 3.78
CA THR A 108 -17.20 -3.00 3.79
C THR A 108 -18.00 -4.26 4.16
N PRO A 109 -19.19 -4.13 4.78
CA PRO A 109 -20.07 -5.28 5.04
C PRO A 109 -20.37 -6.11 3.78
N ILE A 110 -20.57 -5.42 2.66
CA ILE A 110 -20.81 -6.06 1.35
C ILE A 110 -19.56 -6.78 0.85
N GLY A 111 -18.38 -6.16 0.99
CA GLY A 111 -17.10 -6.78 0.64
C GLY A 111 -16.79 -8.02 1.47
N MET A 112 -17.04 -7.97 2.77
CA MET A 112 -16.91 -9.13 3.65
C MET A 112 -17.87 -10.26 3.24
N LEU A 113 -19.13 -9.93 2.98
CA LEU A 113 -20.13 -10.92 2.55
C LEU A 113 -19.75 -11.53 1.20
N SER A 114 -19.27 -10.73 0.25
CA SER A 114 -18.83 -11.23 -1.06
C SER A 114 -17.60 -12.13 -0.95
N LEU A 115 -16.67 -11.82 -0.04
CA LEU A 115 -15.51 -12.66 0.23
C LEU A 115 -15.92 -14.03 0.82
N PHE A 116 -16.85 -14.03 1.79
CA PHE A 116 -17.42 -15.26 2.33
C PHE A 116 -18.12 -16.09 1.26
N ALA A 117 -18.95 -15.45 0.43
CA ALA A 117 -19.64 -16.12 -0.68
C ALA A 117 -18.64 -16.72 -1.68
N ALA A 118 -17.56 -16.01 -2.00
CA ALA A 118 -16.52 -16.51 -2.90
C ALA A 118 -15.79 -17.74 -2.30
N ILE A 119 -15.49 -17.72 -1.01
CA ILE A 119 -14.86 -18.86 -0.32
C ILE A 119 -15.80 -20.09 -0.37
N ILE A 120 -17.09 -19.92 -0.07
CA ILE A 120 -18.08 -21.00 -0.13
C ILE A 120 -18.18 -21.54 -1.56
N LEU A 121 -18.24 -20.67 -2.57
CA LEU A 121 -18.27 -21.10 -3.97
C LEU A 121 -17.03 -21.93 -4.35
N ILE A 122 -15.85 -21.49 -3.97
CA ILE A 122 -14.59 -22.19 -4.29
C ILE A 122 -14.54 -23.56 -3.60
N THR A 123 -15.04 -23.68 -2.38
CA THR A 123 -15.02 -24.94 -1.63
C THR A 123 -16.12 -25.89 -2.06
N GLU A 124 -17.31 -25.41 -2.39
CA GLU A 124 -18.47 -26.26 -2.71
C GLU A 124 -18.60 -26.61 -4.20
N LEU A 125 -18.06 -25.75 -5.09
CA LEU A 125 -18.13 -25.99 -6.53
C LEU A 125 -17.56 -27.36 -6.97
N PRO A 126 -16.40 -27.82 -6.46
CA PRO A 126 -15.87 -29.15 -6.77
C PRO A 126 -16.78 -30.27 -6.31
N ASN A 127 -17.40 -30.14 -5.12
CA ASN A 127 -18.33 -31.12 -4.55
C ASN A 127 -19.61 -31.22 -5.41
N LEU A 128 -20.15 -30.09 -5.83
CA LEU A 128 -21.33 -30.00 -6.67
C LEU A 128 -21.08 -30.63 -8.06
N ILE A 129 -19.92 -30.32 -8.68
CA ILE A 129 -19.52 -30.89 -9.95
C ILE A 129 -19.38 -32.45 -9.85
N GLY A 130 -18.77 -32.91 -8.76
CA GLY A 130 -18.63 -34.32 -8.43
C GLY A 130 -20.01 -35.03 -8.33
N TYR A 131 -20.93 -34.41 -7.58
CA TYR A 131 -22.30 -34.91 -7.41
C TYR A 131 -23.06 -35.00 -8.74
N ILE A 132 -23.01 -33.98 -9.57
CA ILE A 132 -23.68 -33.95 -10.88
C ILE A 132 -23.09 -35.01 -11.80
N ARG A 133 -21.76 -35.21 -11.83
CA ARG A 133 -21.11 -36.29 -12.60
C ARG A 133 -21.55 -37.69 -12.20
N CYS A 134 -21.68 -37.95 -10.90
CA CYS A 134 -22.14 -39.23 -10.37
C CYS A 134 -23.61 -39.51 -10.76
N LYS A 135 -24.47 -38.47 -10.73
CA LYS A 135 -25.89 -38.61 -11.06
C LYS A 135 -26.12 -38.85 -12.57
N GLY A 136 -25.31 -38.22 -13.43
CA GLY A 136 -25.40 -38.43 -14.89
C GLY A 136 -25.07 -39.87 -15.31
N LYS A 137 -24.13 -40.54 -14.66
CA LYS A 137 -23.77 -41.95 -14.94
C LYS A 137 -24.80 -42.96 -14.53
N LYS A 138 -25.78 -42.62 -13.67
CA LYS A 138 -26.81 -43.53 -13.17
C LYS A 138 -28.04 -43.61 -14.09
N HIS A 139 -28.14 -42.77 -15.12
CA HIS A 139 -29.24 -42.75 -16.08
C HIS A 139 -28.91 -43.44 -17.47
N GLU A 140 -27.66 -43.93 -17.61
CA GLU A 140 -27.22 -44.61 -18.85
C GLU A 140 -27.10 -46.13 -18.76
N ASN A 141 -27.62 -46.76 -17.66
CA ASN A 141 -27.69 -48.24 -17.53
C ASN A 141 -29.12 -48.71 -17.37
#